data_1f8c7b90025cddd58857ae939574ed75
#
_entry.id   1f8c7b90025cddd58857ae939574ed75
#
_cell.length_a   1.000
_cell.length_b   1.000
_cell.length_c   1.000
_cell.angle_alpha   90.00
_cell.angle_beta   90.00
_cell.angle_gamma   90.00
#
_symmetry.space_group_name_H-M   'P 1'
#
loop_
_entity.id
_entity.type
_entity.pdbx_description
1 polymer ?
#
loop_
_entity_poly.entity_id
_entity_poly.type
_entity_poly.pdbx_seq_one_letter_code
_entity_poly.pdbx_strand_id
1 'polypeptide(L)'
;PAVKGQAIPAYDPRSLKGIGVTYATSPMGADHTAGNALEMARTMDPRGVEGQVEASQRLQIRGALLDSMGVCLFIRPAFVKNPELFAELLNARYGCDLTYKDVQQMGSNCLKTEEKFNQLAGVRGDVPEFMRDEKLAPYNTVFDISKNEMEKIWTIDPVENQF
;
A
#
# COMPACT_ATOMS: atom_id res chain seq x y z
N PRO A 1 2.15 19.71 -3.98
CA PRO A 1 1.51 18.54 -4.62
C PRO A 1 0.64 17.78 -3.62
N ALA A 2 -0.47 17.22 -4.11
CA ALA A 2 -1.42 16.46 -3.29
C ALA A 2 -2.03 15.32 -4.11
N VAL A 3 -2.52 14.27 -3.41
CA VAL A 3 -3.32 13.19 -3.98
C VAL A 3 -4.59 13.05 -3.14
N LYS A 4 -5.76 13.01 -3.76
CA LYS A 4 -7.06 12.99 -3.08
C LYS A 4 -7.21 14.09 -2.01
N GLY A 5 -6.64 15.28 -2.25
CA GLY A 5 -6.66 16.41 -1.32
C GLY A 5 -5.63 16.38 -0.19
N GLN A 6 -4.92 15.29 0.01
CA GLN A 6 -3.86 15.17 1.00
C GLN A 6 -2.50 15.56 0.41
N ALA A 7 -1.77 16.43 1.10
CA ALA A 7 -0.44 16.87 0.69
C ALA A 7 0.55 15.68 0.69
N ILE A 8 1.39 15.59 -0.34
CA ILE A 8 2.43 14.57 -0.44
C ILE A 8 3.49 14.84 0.64
N PRO A 9 3.79 13.86 1.51
CA PRO A 9 4.88 13.96 2.48
C PRO A 9 6.25 13.85 1.81
N ALA A 10 7.33 13.90 2.59
CA ALA A 10 8.71 13.93 2.09
C ALA A 10 9.21 12.57 1.50
N TYR A 11 8.32 11.79 0.92
CA TYR A 11 8.64 10.59 0.13
C TYR A 11 8.18 10.82 -1.30
N ASP A 12 9.13 11.18 -2.16
CA ASP A 12 8.83 11.55 -3.55
C ASP A 12 8.59 10.30 -4.41
N PRO A 13 7.44 10.20 -5.09
CA PRO A 13 7.11 9.08 -5.99
C PRO A 13 8.14 8.80 -7.09
N ARG A 14 8.91 9.79 -7.51
CA ARG A 14 9.95 9.65 -8.55
C ARG A 14 11.17 8.88 -8.06
N SER A 15 11.45 8.92 -6.75
CA SER A 15 12.57 8.21 -6.13
C SER A 15 12.15 6.93 -5.40
N LEU A 16 10.87 6.81 -5.08
CA LEU A 16 10.29 5.68 -4.36
C LEU A 16 8.95 5.32 -5.02
N LYS A 17 9.00 4.62 -6.15
CA LYS A 17 7.84 4.42 -7.02
C LYS A 17 6.69 3.66 -6.35
N GLY A 18 6.99 2.67 -5.51
CA GLY A 18 5.96 1.95 -4.75
C GLY A 18 5.15 2.84 -3.82
N ILE A 19 5.73 3.93 -3.28
CA ILE A 19 4.96 4.90 -2.50
C ILE A 19 4.01 5.71 -3.38
N GLY A 20 4.41 6.01 -4.61
CA GLY A 20 3.54 6.65 -5.59
C GLY A 20 2.32 5.79 -5.93
N VAL A 21 2.50 4.48 -6.06
CA VAL A 21 1.39 3.52 -6.19
C VAL A 21 0.48 3.60 -4.96
N THR A 22 1.04 3.59 -3.75
CA THR A 22 0.27 3.72 -2.51
C THR A 22 -0.53 5.02 -2.51
N TYR A 23 0.07 6.17 -2.84
CA TYR A 23 -0.65 7.44 -2.86
C TYR A 23 -1.82 7.48 -3.85
N ALA A 24 -1.63 6.89 -5.03
CA ALA A 24 -2.68 6.85 -6.04
C ALA A 24 -3.83 5.91 -5.67
N THR A 25 -3.54 4.78 -5.02
CA THR A 25 -4.48 3.68 -4.81
C THR A 25 -5.03 3.57 -3.39
N SER A 26 -4.33 4.10 -2.36
CA SER A 26 -4.83 4.05 -0.98
C SER A 26 -6.09 4.89 -0.80
N PRO A 27 -6.94 4.57 0.19
CA PRO A 27 -8.23 5.27 0.38
C PRO A 27 -8.09 6.77 0.61
N MET A 28 -7.07 7.18 1.37
CA MET A 28 -6.86 8.58 1.78
C MET A 28 -5.97 9.39 0.81
N GLY A 29 -5.35 8.76 -0.15
CA GLY A 29 -4.43 9.44 -1.08
C GLY A 29 -2.99 9.48 -0.58
N ALA A 30 -2.38 10.67 -0.43
CA ALA A 30 -0.97 10.80 -0.11
C ALA A 30 -0.60 10.46 1.35
N ASP A 31 -1.11 9.33 1.84
CA ASP A 31 -0.77 8.80 3.15
C ASP A 31 0.37 7.77 3.07
N HIS A 32 1.53 8.13 3.63
CA HIS A 32 2.68 7.24 3.67
C HIS A 32 2.55 6.12 4.71
N THR A 33 1.60 6.20 5.63
CA THR A 33 1.37 5.18 6.66
C THR A 33 0.52 4.03 6.14
N ALA A 34 -0.29 4.27 5.10
CA ALA A 34 -1.12 3.25 4.46
C ALA A 34 -0.31 2.10 3.84
N GLY A 35 0.94 2.36 3.40
CA GLY A 35 1.81 1.35 2.80
C GLY A 35 3.15 1.92 2.37
N ASN A 36 4.09 2.10 3.31
CA ASN A 36 5.36 2.76 3.04
C ASN A 36 6.37 1.84 2.35
N ALA A 37 6.51 2.00 1.03
CA ALA A 37 7.42 1.22 0.19
C ALA A 37 8.93 1.42 0.48
N LEU A 38 9.30 2.38 1.34
CA LEU A 38 10.69 2.51 1.81
C LEU A 38 11.20 1.23 2.48
N GLU A 39 10.29 0.47 3.10
CA GLU A 39 10.59 -0.81 3.70
C GLU A 39 11.17 -1.81 2.70
N MET A 40 10.72 -1.74 1.45
CA MET A 40 11.16 -2.64 0.37
C MET A 40 12.42 -2.17 -0.34
N ALA A 41 12.91 -0.94 -0.09
CA ALA A 41 14.05 -0.36 -0.80
C ALA A 41 15.40 -1.10 -0.57
N ARG A 42 15.44 -2.04 0.39
CA ARG A 42 16.62 -2.90 0.61
C ARG A 42 16.61 -4.17 -0.25
N THR A 43 15.45 -4.58 -0.74
CA THR A 43 15.24 -5.85 -1.44
C THR A 43 14.88 -5.66 -2.91
N MET A 44 14.43 -4.45 -3.28
CA MET A 44 14.10 -4.09 -4.66
C MET A 44 14.57 -2.68 -4.97
N ASP A 45 14.82 -2.39 -6.27
CA ASP A 45 15.15 -1.03 -6.69
C ASP A 45 13.94 -0.10 -6.52
N PRO A 46 14.02 0.90 -5.62
CA PRO A 46 12.89 1.80 -5.37
C PRO A 46 12.54 2.69 -6.57
N ARG A 47 13.46 2.81 -7.54
CA ARG A 47 13.31 3.62 -8.77
C ARG A 47 12.94 2.78 -10.00
N GLY A 48 12.99 1.46 -9.88
CA GLY A 48 12.47 0.53 -10.88
C GLY A 48 10.96 0.49 -10.92
N VAL A 49 10.38 -0.10 -11.94
CA VAL A 49 8.92 -0.27 -12.09
C VAL A 49 8.47 -1.65 -11.60
N GLU A 50 9.35 -2.65 -11.80
CA GLU A 50 9.05 -4.06 -11.54
C GLU A 50 8.74 -4.32 -10.06
N GLY A 51 7.64 -5.03 -9.79
CA GLY A 51 7.24 -5.47 -8.45
C GLY A 51 6.69 -4.36 -7.53
N GLN A 52 6.63 -3.10 -7.98
CA GLN A 52 6.22 -1.98 -7.14
C GLN A 52 4.73 -2.02 -6.78
N VAL A 53 3.89 -2.50 -7.68
CA VAL A 53 2.44 -2.62 -7.47
C VAL A 53 2.14 -3.72 -6.47
N GLU A 54 2.80 -4.86 -6.61
CA GLU A 54 2.70 -6.01 -5.70
C GLU A 54 3.19 -5.64 -4.30
N ALA A 55 4.33 -4.97 -4.22
CA ALA A 55 4.87 -4.48 -2.95
C ALA A 55 3.92 -3.50 -2.27
N SER A 56 3.37 -2.54 -3.02
CA SER A 56 2.39 -1.59 -2.51
C SER A 56 1.14 -2.29 -1.99
N GLN A 57 0.61 -3.29 -2.71
CA GLN A 57 -0.55 -4.05 -2.27
C GLN A 57 -0.30 -4.73 -0.91
N ARG A 58 0.80 -5.48 -0.78
CA ARG A 58 1.16 -6.17 0.48
C ARG A 58 1.22 -5.20 1.65
N LEU A 59 1.88 -4.05 1.42
CA LEU A 59 2.06 -3.04 2.46
C LEU A 59 0.74 -2.39 2.85
N GLN A 60 -0.15 -2.11 1.89
CA GLN A 60 -1.48 -1.55 2.15
C GLN A 60 -2.37 -2.54 2.90
N ILE A 61 -2.38 -3.82 2.52
CA ILE A 61 -3.14 -4.87 3.23
C ILE A 61 -2.69 -4.95 4.69
N ARG A 62 -1.38 -4.95 4.94
CA ARG A 62 -0.84 -4.96 6.30
C ARG A 62 -1.21 -3.68 7.06
N GLY A 63 -1.16 -2.51 6.43
CA GLY A 63 -1.63 -1.25 7.01
C GLY A 63 -3.08 -1.35 7.44
N ALA A 64 -3.96 -1.77 6.54
CA ALA A 64 -5.39 -1.93 6.80
C ALA A 64 -5.68 -2.91 7.94
N LEU A 65 -4.89 -3.98 8.08
CA LEU A 65 -5.01 -4.92 9.19
C LEU A 65 -4.62 -4.30 10.54
N LEU A 66 -3.48 -3.59 10.59
CA LEU A 66 -3.04 -2.90 11.81
C LEU A 66 -4.09 -1.87 12.25
N ASP A 67 -4.61 -1.09 11.31
CA ASP A 67 -5.61 -0.06 11.58
C ASP A 67 -6.93 -0.68 12.05
N SER A 68 -7.39 -1.75 11.39
CA SER A 68 -8.61 -2.47 11.77
C SER A 68 -8.51 -3.12 13.15
N MET A 69 -7.32 -3.55 13.56
CA MET A 69 -7.06 -4.10 14.89
C MET A 69 -6.80 -3.02 15.95
N GLY A 70 -6.73 -1.75 15.57
CA GLY A 70 -6.38 -0.64 16.47
C GLY A 70 -4.95 -0.73 17.01
N VAL A 71 -4.04 -1.30 16.24
CA VAL A 71 -2.65 -1.57 16.64
C VAL A 71 -1.74 -0.49 16.05
N CYS A 72 -0.84 0.02 16.88
CA CYS A 72 0.11 1.04 16.44
C CYS A 72 1.03 0.56 15.32
N LEU A 73 1.22 1.38 14.29
CA LEU A 73 2.08 1.09 13.14
C LEU A 73 3.52 0.71 13.55
N PHE A 74 4.04 1.24 14.65
CA PHE A 74 5.41 0.96 15.09
C PHE A 74 5.61 -0.45 15.66
N ILE A 75 4.53 -1.21 15.97
CA ILE A 75 4.64 -2.64 16.32
C ILE A 75 4.78 -3.55 15.08
N ARG A 76 4.64 -2.99 13.88
CA ARG A 76 4.76 -3.70 12.59
C ARG A 76 5.88 -4.74 12.53
N PRO A 77 7.11 -4.50 13.06
CA PRO A 77 8.17 -5.49 12.99
C PRO A 77 7.84 -6.86 13.64
N ALA A 78 6.94 -6.89 14.61
CA ALA A 78 6.49 -8.14 15.23
C ALA A 78 5.68 -8.98 14.21
N PHE A 79 4.78 -8.34 13.47
CA PHE A 79 3.95 -9.00 12.47
C PHE A 79 4.73 -9.35 11.18
N VAL A 80 5.78 -8.62 10.85
CA VAL A 80 6.68 -9.00 9.75
C VAL A 80 7.46 -10.27 10.07
N LYS A 81 7.90 -10.42 11.33
CA LYS A 81 8.64 -11.61 11.79
C LYS A 81 7.74 -12.83 12.00
N ASN A 82 6.50 -12.61 12.39
CA ASN A 82 5.50 -13.65 12.61
C ASN A 82 4.14 -13.19 12.06
N PRO A 83 3.88 -13.39 10.75
CA PRO A 83 2.60 -13.00 10.14
C PRO A 83 1.38 -13.70 10.74
N GLU A 84 1.54 -14.93 11.23
CA GLU A 84 0.46 -15.69 11.90
C GLU A 84 -0.05 -15.00 13.15
N LEU A 85 0.73 -14.10 13.74
CA LEU A 85 0.35 -13.38 14.95
C LEU A 85 -0.98 -12.61 14.80
N PHE A 86 -1.33 -12.16 13.61
CA PHE A 86 -2.64 -11.57 13.35
C PHE A 86 -3.79 -12.56 13.61
N ALA A 87 -3.66 -13.76 13.04
CA ALA A 87 -4.67 -14.81 13.22
C ALA A 87 -4.69 -15.31 14.67
N GLU A 88 -3.53 -15.54 15.27
CA GLU A 88 -3.40 -15.98 16.67
C GLU A 88 -4.10 -15.03 17.65
N LEU A 89 -3.92 -13.71 17.49
CA LEU A 89 -4.55 -12.71 18.36
C LEU A 89 -6.07 -12.68 18.20
N LEU A 90 -6.57 -12.76 16.97
CA LEU A 90 -8.01 -12.79 16.69
C LEU A 90 -8.64 -14.08 17.21
N ASN A 91 -8.01 -15.22 16.98
CA ASN A 91 -8.46 -16.52 17.47
C ASN A 91 -8.52 -16.56 19.00
N ALA A 92 -7.47 -16.08 19.66
CA ALA A 92 -7.42 -16.01 21.12
C ALA A 92 -8.49 -15.07 21.70
N ARG A 93 -8.79 -13.96 21.03
CA ARG A 93 -9.77 -12.97 21.54
C ARG A 93 -11.22 -13.36 21.29
N TYR A 94 -11.50 -13.95 20.13
CA TYR A 94 -12.87 -14.18 19.66
C TYR A 94 -13.27 -15.65 19.56
N GLY A 95 -12.35 -16.59 19.81
CA GLY A 95 -12.62 -18.03 19.70
C GLY A 95 -12.84 -18.48 18.25
N CYS A 96 -12.20 -17.80 17.31
CA CYS A 96 -12.23 -18.16 15.90
C CYS A 96 -11.18 -19.23 15.57
N ASP A 97 -11.18 -19.69 14.31
CA ASP A 97 -10.15 -20.59 13.75
C ASP A 97 -9.69 -20.02 12.40
N LEU A 98 -9.14 -18.80 12.45
CA LEU A 98 -8.65 -18.08 11.28
C LEU A 98 -7.22 -18.48 10.98
N THR A 99 -6.89 -18.58 9.71
CA THR A 99 -5.52 -18.66 9.21
C THR A 99 -5.00 -17.28 8.83
N TYR A 100 -3.69 -17.14 8.62
CA TYR A 100 -3.12 -15.89 8.10
C TYR A 100 -3.72 -15.50 6.73
N LYS A 101 -4.05 -16.49 5.88
CA LYS A 101 -4.72 -16.26 4.60
C LYS A 101 -6.09 -15.59 4.75
N ASP A 102 -6.87 -16.03 5.74
CA ASP A 102 -8.17 -15.42 6.04
C ASP A 102 -8.00 -13.96 6.46
N VAL A 103 -6.99 -13.69 7.28
CA VAL A 103 -6.68 -12.34 7.75
C VAL A 103 -6.19 -11.44 6.61
N GLN A 104 -5.32 -11.94 5.72
CA GLN A 104 -4.93 -11.21 4.50
C GLN A 104 -6.14 -10.86 3.64
N GLN A 105 -7.05 -11.81 3.46
CA GLN A 105 -8.28 -11.57 2.70
C GLN A 105 -9.16 -10.51 3.36
N MET A 106 -9.23 -10.47 4.69
CA MET A 106 -9.95 -9.42 5.45
C MET A 106 -9.36 -8.03 5.15
N GLY A 107 -8.05 -7.88 5.20
CA GLY A 107 -7.38 -6.61 4.87
C GLY A 107 -7.63 -6.18 3.41
N SER A 108 -7.55 -7.12 2.48
CA SER A 108 -7.88 -6.87 1.07
C SER A 108 -9.34 -6.43 0.89
N ASN A 109 -10.27 -7.07 1.57
CA ASN A 109 -11.70 -6.73 1.51
C ASN A 109 -11.97 -5.34 2.10
N CYS A 110 -11.28 -4.96 3.16
CA CYS A 110 -11.34 -3.61 3.72
C CYS A 110 -10.96 -2.58 2.65
N LEU A 111 -9.78 -2.70 2.04
CA LEU A 111 -9.30 -1.78 1.00
C LEU A 111 -10.24 -1.73 -0.22
N LYS A 112 -10.77 -2.87 -0.66
CA LYS A 112 -11.74 -2.92 -1.78
C LYS A 112 -13.06 -2.21 -1.44
N THR A 113 -13.50 -2.30 -0.19
CA THR A 113 -14.70 -1.61 0.28
C THR A 113 -14.49 -0.09 0.29
N GLU A 114 -13.35 0.36 0.78
CA GLU A 114 -12.98 1.77 0.81
C GLU A 114 -12.80 2.34 -0.60
N GLU A 115 -12.17 1.59 -1.51
CA GLU A 115 -12.04 2.00 -2.91
C GLU A 115 -13.41 2.10 -3.59
N LYS A 116 -14.31 1.15 -3.34
CA LYS A 116 -15.68 1.21 -3.86
C LYS A 116 -16.42 2.45 -3.33
N PHE A 117 -16.24 2.78 -2.06
CA PHE A 117 -16.80 4.02 -1.49
C PHE A 117 -16.26 5.25 -2.22
N ASN A 118 -14.94 5.34 -2.41
CA ASN A 118 -14.30 6.44 -3.12
C ASN A 118 -14.82 6.58 -4.56
N GLN A 119 -14.96 5.46 -5.27
CA GLN A 119 -15.52 5.46 -6.64
C GLN A 119 -16.95 6.01 -6.68
N LEU A 120 -17.81 5.61 -5.74
CA LEU A 120 -19.19 6.09 -5.65
C LEU A 120 -19.26 7.57 -5.24
N ALA A 121 -18.35 8.01 -4.39
CA ALA A 121 -18.23 9.42 -3.99
C ALA A 121 -17.53 10.31 -5.05
N GLY A 122 -17.08 9.74 -6.16
CA GLY A 122 -16.34 10.47 -7.20
C GLY A 122 -14.92 10.88 -6.81
N VAL A 123 -14.40 10.31 -5.72
CA VAL A 123 -13.03 10.56 -5.26
C VAL A 123 -12.07 9.68 -6.07
N ARG A 124 -11.17 10.32 -6.81
CA ARG A 124 -10.14 9.64 -7.59
C ARG A 124 -8.78 10.26 -7.27
N GLY A 125 -7.74 9.44 -7.31
CA GLY A 125 -6.37 9.87 -7.09
C GLY A 125 -5.45 9.42 -8.21
N ASP A 126 -4.46 10.25 -8.48
CA ASP A 126 -3.29 9.90 -9.27
C ASP A 126 -2.11 10.73 -8.76
N VAL A 127 -0.92 10.29 -9.08
CA VAL A 127 0.29 11.06 -8.83
C VAL A 127 0.25 12.33 -9.70
N PRO A 128 0.63 13.51 -9.16
CA PRO A 128 0.64 14.75 -9.92
C PRO A 128 1.39 14.63 -11.25
N GLU A 129 0.82 15.16 -12.33
CA GLU A 129 1.30 15.03 -13.71
C GLU A 129 2.78 15.44 -13.84
N PHE A 130 3.17 16.55 -13.22
CA PHE A 130 4.57 17.01 -13.30
C PHE A 130 5.59 15.97 -12.81
N MET A 131 5.21 15.05 -11.92
CA MET A 131 6.10 13.98 -11.45
C MET A 131 6.33 12.89 -12.51
N ARG A 132 5.51 12.88 -13.55
CA ARG A 132 5.70 11.98 -14.71
C ARG A 132 6.67 12.55 -15.75
N ASP A 133 6.81 13.89 -15.80
CA ASP A 133 7.59 14.58 -16.82
C ASP A 133 8.87 15.22 -16.27
N GLU A 134 8.82 15.77 -15.04
CA GLU A 134 9.94 16.44 -14.43
C GLU A 134 10.89 15.46 -13.73
N LYS A 135 12.13 15.43 -14.19
CA LYS A 135 13.18 14.58 -13.64
C LYS A 135 13.62 15.05 -12.27
N LEU A 136 13.66 14.14 -11.30
CA LEU A 136 14.18 14.38 -9.96
C LEU A 136 15.67 14.10 -9.90
N ALA A 137 16.47 15.15 -9.56
CA ALA A 137 17.90 14.99 -9.29
C ALA A 137 18.14 14.19 -7.98
N PRO A 138 19.28 13.53 -7.81
CA PRO A 138 20.41 13.42 -8.74
C PRO A 138 20.27 12.30 -9.77
N TYR A 139 19.27 11.44 -9.65
CA TYR A 139 19.13 10.23 -10.49
C TYR A 139 18.34 10.46 -11.79
N ASN A 140 17.79 11.66 -11.96
CA ASN A 140 16.99 12.05 -13.12
C ASN A 140 15.79 11.10 -13.37
N THR A 141 15.18 10.61 -12.30
CA THR A 141 14.02 9.71 -12.34
C THR A 141 12.70 10.47 -12.43
N VAL A 142 11.71 9.84 -13.04
CA VAL A 142 10.31 10.27 -13.11
C VAL A 142 9.41 9.17 -12.53
N PHE A 143 8.15 9.49 -12.26
CA PHE A 143 7.16 8.49 -11.92
C PHE A 143 6.51 7.94 -13.20
N ASP A 144 6.97 6.78 -13.66
CA ASP A 144 6.62 6.19 -14.96
C ASP A 144 5.74 4.91 -14.85
N ILE A 145 5.19 4.62 -13.66
CA ILE A 145 4.17 3.57 -13.51
C ILE A 145 2.85 4.11 -14.05
N SER A 146 2.31 3.45 -15.08
CA SER A 146 1.07 3.86 -15.71
C SER A 146 -0.13 3.63 -14.79
N LYS A 147 -1.22 4.34 -15.04
CA LYS A 147 -2.47 4.17 -14.31
C LYS A 147 -3.00 2.73 -14.43
N ASN A 148 -2.98 2.17 -15.64
CA ASN A 148 -3.42 0.80 -15.88
C ASN A 148 -2.57 -0.22 -15.09
N GLU A 149 -1.28 0.04 -14.93
CA GLU A 149 -0.41 -0.81 -14.11
C GLU A 149 -0.78 -0.71 -12.63
N MET A 150 -0.98 0.50 -12.12
CA MET A 150 -1.40 0.71 -10.74
C MET A 150 -2.76 0.06 -10.43
N GLU A 151 -3.71 0.10 -11.36
CA GLU A 151 -5.03 -0.49 -11.20
C GLU A 151 -4.99 -2.03 -11.05
N LYS A 152 -3.93 -2.70 -11.50
CA LYS A 152 -3.73 -4.14 -11.26
C LYS A 152 -3.69 -4.51 -9.78
N ILE A 153 -3.41 -3.57 -8.90
CA ILE A 153 -3.41 -3.79 -7.43
C ILE A 153 -4.70 -4.44 -6.94
N TRP A 154 -5.83 -4.20 -7.64
CA TRP A 154 -7.15 -4.73 -7.30
C TRP A 154 -7.39 -6.15 -7.80
N THR A 155 -6.56 -6.66 -8.71
CA THR A 155 -6.68 -7.97 -9.35
C THR A 155 -5.65 -8.98 -8.85
N ILE A 156 -4.58 -8.53 -8.20
CA ILE A 156 -3.57 -9.40 -7.60
C ILE A 156 -4.21 -10.20 -6.46
N ASP A 157 -3.98 -11.53 -6.44
CA ASP A 157 -4.43 -12.37 -5.33
C ASP A 157 -3.63 -12.01 -4.06
N PRO A 158 -4.30 -11.52 -3.00
CA PRO A 158 -3.62 -11.10 -1.78
C PRO A 158 -2.97 -12.28 -1.04
N VAL A 159 -3.47 -13.49 -1.24
CA VAL A 159 -2.98 -14.71 -0.58
C VAL A 159 -1.71 -15.22 -1.26
N GLU A 160 -1.61 -15.09 -2.59
CA GLU A 160 -0.42 -15.47 -3.36
C GLU A 160 0.67 -14.40 -3.27
N ASN A 161 0.28 -13.14 -3.07
CA ASN A 161 1.20 -12.01 -2.95
C ASN A 161 1.77 -11.89 -1.52
N GLN A 162 2.55 -12.86 -1.10
CA GLN A 162 3.16 -12.91 0.23
C GLN A 162 4.55 -12.26 0.28
N PHE A 163 4.99 -11.93 1.51
CA PHE A 163 6.35 -11.44 1.77
C PHE A 163 7.39 -12.55 1.65
#